data_a915ee0161fb01a982835e0fcb9aa099
#
_entry.id   a915ee0161fb01a982835e0fcb9aa099
#
_cell.length_a   1.000
_cell.length_b   1.000
_cell.length_c   1.000
_cell.angle_alpha   90.00
_cell.angle_beta   90.00
_cell.angle_gamma   90.00
#
_symmetry.space_group_name_H-M   'P 1'
#
loop_
_entity.id
_entity.type
_entity.pdbx_description
1 polymer ?
#
loop_
_entity_poly.entity_id
_entity_poly.type
_entity_poly.pdbx_seq_one_letter_code
_entity_poly.pdbx_strand_id
1 'polypeptide(L)' 'MSDKQHRKTAIADIIKNQKIHTQDELISALKSKGYSVTQATLSRDMNELGAIKRP' A
#
# COMPACT_ATOMS: atom_id res chain seq x y z
N MET A 1 -12.08 -14.00 4.79
CA MET A 1 -11.79 -12.93 4.20
C MET A 1 -11.17 -11.90 4.96
N SER A 2 -10.12 -11.38 4.59
CA SER A 2 -9.48 -10.46 5.40
C SER A 2 -9.31 -9.17 4.67
N ASP A 3 -9.64 -8.08 5.35
CA ASP A 3 -9.42 -6.76 4.83
C ASP A 3 -7.95 -6.55 4.55
N LYS A 4 -7.11 -7.20 5.32
CA LYS A 4 -5.67 -7.10 5.15
C LYS A 4 -5.25 -7.63 3.78
N GLN A 5 -5.83 -8.72 3.37
CA GLN A 5 -5.52 -9.32 2.08
C GLN A 5 -5.95 -8.38 0.95
N HIS A 6 -7.14 -7.83 1.05
CA HIS A 6 -7.65 -6.91 0.05
C HIS A 6 -6.79 -5.66 0.01
N ARG A 7 -6.37 -5.18 1.17
CA ARG A 7 -5.55 -3.98 1.24
C ARG A 7 -4.20 -4.22 0.58
N LYS A 8 -3.60 -5.38 0.83
CA LYS A 8 -2.31 -5.70 0.23
C LYS A 8 -2.43 -5.76 -1.29
N THR A 9 -3.50 -6.34 -1.77
CA THR A 9 -3.74 -6.42 -3.20
C THR A 9 -3.87 -5.02 -3.79
N ALA A 10 -4.60 -4.15 -3.08
CA ALA A 10 -4.79 -2.79 -3.54
C ALA A 10 -3.46 -2.03 -3.58
N ILE A 11 -2.64 -2.22 -2.56
CA ILE A 11 -1.33 -1.58 -2.50
C ILE A 11 -0.47 -2.00 -3.68
N ALA A 12 -0.41 -3.29 -3.94
CA ALA A 12 0.39 -3.81 -5.03
C ALA A 12 -0.11 -3.28 -6.37
N ASP A 13 -1.42 -3.22 -6.51
CA ASP A 13 -2.03 -2.74 -7.73
C ASP A 13 -1.69 -1.27 -7.98
N ILE A 14 -1.78 -0.46 -6.94
CA ILE A 14 -1.49 0.95 -7.05
C ILE A 14 -0.02 1.17 -7.41
N ILE A 15 0.87 0.47 -6.75
CA ILE A 15 2.29 0.60 -7.02
C ILE A 15 2.59 0.21 -8.46
N LYS A 16 1.92 -0.79 -8.94
CA LYS A 16 2.15 -1.28 -10.28
C LYS A 16 1.61 -0.33 -11.36
N ASN A 17 0.46 0.26 -11.11
CA ASN A 17 -0.23 1.06 -12.12
C ASN A 17 -0.05 2.56 -11.99
N GLN A 18 0.43 3.02 -10.86
CA GLN A 18 0.61 4.45 -10.63
C GLN A 18 2.03 4.73 -10.20
N LYS A 19 2.48 5.93 -10.51
CA LYS A 19 3.81 6.33 -10.08
C LYS A 19 3.70 6.92 -8.70
N ILE A 20 4.06 6.14 -7.72
CA ILE A 20 4.00 6.57 -6.33
C ILE A 20 5.41 6.86 -5.85
N HIS A 21 5.63 8.08 -5.42
CA HIS A 21 6.95 8.50 -4.96
C HIS A 21 7.09 8.52 -3.45
N THR A 22 5.99 8.68 -2.74
CA THR A 22 6.05 8.76 -1.30
C THR A 22 4.94 7.91 -0.69
N GLN A 23 5.11 7.60 0.61
CA GLN A 23 4.07 6.86 1.32
C GLN A 23 2.78 7.67 1.43
N ASP A 24 2.92 8.99 1.53
CA ASP A 24 1.74 9.84 1.59
C ASP A 24 0.88 9.70 0.34
N GLU A 25 1.52 9.62 -0.80
CA GLU A 25 0.80 9.43 -2.05
C GLU A 25 0.07 8.11 -2.06
N LEU A 26 0.74 7.09 -1.53
CA LEU A 26 0.14 5.76 -1.49
C LEU A 26 -1.06 5.75 -0.54
N ILE A 27 -0.93 6.40 0.60
CA ILE A 27 -2.02 6.48 1.55
C ILE A 27 -3.21 7.20 0.93
N SER A 28 -2.96 8.28 0.21
CA SER A 28 -4.02 9.01 -0.47
C SER A 28 -4.72 8.15 -1.50
N ALA A 29 -3.95 7.40 -2.26
CA ALA A 29 -4.53 6.53 -3.28
C ALA A 29 -5.38 5.44 -2.66
N LEU A 30 -4.92 4.89 -1.54
CA LEU A 30 -5.68 3.87 -0.84
C LEU A 30 -6.97 4.44 -0.28
N LYS A 31 -6.89 5.65 0.24
CA LYS A 31 -8.05 6.30 0.80
C LYS A 31 -9.11 6.50 -0.29
N SER A 32 -8.66 6.85 -1.48
CA SER A 32 -9.56 7.01 -2.61
C SER A 32 -10.30 5.72 -2.93
N LYS A 33 -9.65 4.61 -2.68
CA LYS A 33 -10.25 3.31 -2.93
C LYS A 33 -11.07 2.79 -1.75
N GLY A 34 -11.13 3.56 -0.68
CA GLY A 34 -11.92 3.16 0.47
C GLY A 34 -11.12 2.48 1.57
N TYR A 35 -9.81 2.49 1.48
CA TYR A 35 -8.97 1.89 2.51
C TYR A 35 -8.36 2.95 3.39
N SER A 36 -8.58 2.80 4.68
CA SER A 36 -8.05 3.76 5.64
C SER A 36 -6.88 3.10 6.36
N VAL A 37 -5.68 3.59 6.09
CA VAL A 37 -4.49 3.02 6.72
C VAL A 37 -3.62 4.10 7.31
N THR A 38 -2.87 3.73 8.34
CA THR A 38 -1.90 4.64 8.91
C THR A 38 -0.55 4.36 8.26
N GLN A 39 0.38 5.29 8.45
CA GLN A 39 1.70 5.13 7.90
C GLN A 39 2.39 3.88 8.44
N ALA A 40 2.22 3.62 9.72
CA ALA A 40 2.83 2.44 10.33
C ALA A 40 2.28 1.16 9.73
N THR A 41 0.98 1.11 9.54
CA THR A 41 0.35 -0.07 8.96
C THR A 41 0.80 -0.25 7.52
N LEU A 42 0.89 0.85 6.78
CA LEU A 42 1.31 0.80 5.41
C LEU A 42 2.74 0.28 5.29
N SER A 43 3.63 0.78 6.13
CA SER A 43 5.01 0.34 6.13
C SER A 43 5.10 -1.16 6.35
N ARG A 44 4.33 -1.65 7.29
CA ARG A 44 4.31 -3.05 7.62
C ARG A 44 3.82 -3.88 6.43
N ASP A 45 2.76 -3.42 5.81
CA ASP A 45 2.19 -4.12 4.66
C ASP A 45 3.18 -4.15 3.50
N MET A 46 3.86 -3.05 3.28
CA MET A 46 4.83 -2.99 2.19
C MET A 46 6.00 -3.94 2.43
N ASN A 47 6.42 -4.07 3.68
CA ASN A 47 7.47 -5.02 4.02
C ASN A 47 7.03 -6.45 3.73
N GLU A 48 5.79 -6.76 4.07
CA GLU A 48 5.27 -8.10 3.84
C GLU A 48 5.13 -8.41 2.36
N LEU A 49 4.82 -7.38 1.58
CA LEU A 49 4.69 -7.56 0.15
C LEU A 49 6.04 -7.64 -0.55
N GLY A 50 7.08 -7.22 0.12
CA GLY A 50 8.39 -7.15 -0.50
C GLY A 50 8.49 -6.01 -1.49
N ALA A 51 7.63 -5.01 -1.35
CA ALA A 51 7.64 -3.88 -2.27
C ALA A 51 8.86 -3.01 -2.07
N ILE A 52 9.39 -3.01 -0.86
CA ILE A 52 10.59 -2.25 -0.57
C ILE A 52 11.78 -3.10 -0.88
N LYS A 53 12.51 -2.69 -1.90
CA LYS A 53 13.67 -3.45 -2.27
C LYS A 53 14.89 -2.99 -1.56
N ARG A 54 15.71 -3.97 -1.20
CA ARG A 54 16.92 -3.61 -0.58
C ARG A 54 18.02 -4.06 -1.42
N PRO A 55 19.08 -3.33 -1.52
CA PRO A 55 20.27 -3.74 -2.28
C PRO A 55 20.90 -5.00 -1.67
#